data_da22d62b1a69a53c92d64c0883767d51
#
_entry.id   da22d62b1a69a53c92d64c0883767d51
#
_cell.length_a   1.000
_cell.length_b   1.000
_cell.length_c   1.000
_cell.angle_alpha   90.00
_cell.angle_beta   90.00
_cell.angle_gamma   90.00
#
_symmetry.space_group_name_H-M   'P 1'
#
loop_
_entity.id
_entity.type
_entity.pdbx_description
1 polymer ?
#
loop_
_entity_poly.entity_id
_entity_poly.type
_entity_poly.pdbx_seq_one_letter_code
_entity_poly.pdbx_strand_id
1 'polypeptide(L)'
;MKKFDKPYISVDFNEGIIPFELYLLSKSDRTLDIEGNPVSISVGMEIFAWDGDLDDNGEECILVVDGVAELNTIKEGAWSFEKIKWCCRVKRKSFRHEKKDTSRFYEKSKQLRKMGQQVN
;
A
#
# COMPACT_ATOMS: atom_id res chain seq x y z
N MET A 1 -18.91 -12.24 9.00
CA MET A 1 -18.20 -11.58 7.90
C MET A 1 -17.40 -10.41 8.38
N LYS A 2 -16.18 -10.37 8.04
CA LYS A 2 -15.33 -9.30 8.51
C LYS A 2 -15.45 -8.06 7.67
N LYS A 3 -15.48 -6.95 8.33
CA LYS A 3 -15.59 -5.67 7.69
C LYS A 3 -14.37 -5.31 6.88
N PHE A 4 -13.20 -5.76 7.35
CA PHE A 4 -11.93 -5.44 6.74
C PHE A 4 -11.26 -6.73 6.28
N ASP A 5 -11.85 -7.33 5.23
CA ASP A 5 -11.29 -8.54 4.64
C ASP A 5 -10.02 -8.27 3.87
N LYS A 6 -9.85 -7.02 3.41
CA LYS A 6 -8.70 -6.64 2.61
C LYS A 6 -7.69 -5.91 3.47
N PRO A 7 -6.43 -6.32 3.42
CA PRO A 7 -5.40 -5.58 4.16
C PRO A 7 -5.07 -4.26 3.49
N TYR A 8 -4.65 -3.30 4.29
CA TYR A 8 -4.10 -2.03 3.82
C TYR A 8 -2.59 -2.21 3.72
N ILE A 9 -2.06 -2.12 2.50
CA ILE A 9 -0.62 -2.31 2.26
C ILE A 9 -0.08 -1.06 1.59
N SER A 10 1.02 -0.52 2.11
CA SER A 10 1.58 0.72 1.59
C SER A 10 2.26 0.50 0.24
N VAL A 11 2.12 1.48 -0.63
CA VAL A 11 2.82 1.56 -1.90
C VAL A 11 3.29 2.99 -2.06
N ASP A 12 4.23 3.22 -2.98
CA ASP A 12 4.67 4.56 -3.30
C ASP A 12 3.99 5.00 -4.59
N PHE A 13 2.97 5.85 -4.49
CA PHE A 13 2.23 6.29 -5.66
C PHE A 13 3.06 7.20 -6.58
N ASN A 14 4.21 7.67 -6.11
CA ASN A 14 5.12 8.44 -6.95
C ASN A 14 6.02 7.56 -7.80
N GLU A 15 6.09 6.27 -7.51
CA GLU A 15 6.92 5.32 -8.25
C GLU A 15 6.07 4.26 -8.92
N GLY A 16 5.13 4.69 -9.73
CA GLY A 16 4.29 3.77 -10.48
C GLY A 16 5.00 3.24 -11.71
N ILE A 17 4.90 1.95 -11.94
CA ILE A 17 5.37 1.33 -13.18
C ILE A 17 4.54 1.87 -14.32
N ILE A 18 3.22 1.84 -14.15
CA ILE A 18 2.27 2.50 -15.05
C ILE A 18 1.42 3.38 -14.14
N PRO A 19 1.59 4.71 -14.18
CA PRO A 19 0.88 5.60 -13.27
C PRO A 19 -0.62 5.35 -13.31
N PHE A 20 -1.23 5.31 -12.13
CA PHE A 20 -2.66 5.06 -11.92
C PHE A 20 -3.12 3.67 -12.34
N GLU A 21 -2.19 2.77 -12.59
CA GLU A 21 -2.55 1.42 -13.02
C GLU A 21 -1.74 0.33 -12.31
N LEU A 22 -0.41 0.47 -12.27
CA LEU A 22 0.44 -0.61 -11.74
C LEU A 22 1.55 -0.03 -10.88
N TYR A 23 1.66 -0.53 -9.65
CA TYR A 23 2.63 -0.07 -8.67
C TYR A 23 3.41 -1.24 -8.08
N LEU A 24 4.63 -0.96 -7.60
CA LEU A 24 5.41 -1.95 -6.88
C LEU A 24 4.77 -2.20 -5.52
N LEU A 25 4.70 -3.45 -5.11
CA LEU A 25 4.03 -3.82 -3.88
C LEU A 25 4.97 -4.38 -2.83
N SER A 26 5.76 -5.40 -3.15
CA SER A 26 6.60 -6.05 -2.16
C SER A 26 7.73 -6.83 -2.81
N LYS A 27 8.87 -6.84 -2.13
CA LYS A 27 10.03 -7.60 -2.58
C LYS A 27 9.86 -9.09 -2.30
N SER A 28 9.10 -9.43 -1.27
CA SER A 28 8.97 -10.81 -0.83
C SER A 28 7.50 -11.19 -0.68
N ASP A 29 7.26 -12.46 -0.38
CA ASP A 29 5.91 -13.00 -0.26
C ASP A 29 5.17 -12.52 0.98
N ARG A 30 5.86 -11.83 1.88
CA ARG A 30 5.25 -11.34 3.12
C ARG A 30 5.58 -9.87 3.30
N THR A 31 4.60 -9.14 3.79
CA THR A 31 4.76 -7.74 4.14
C THR A 31 3.92 -7.45 5.37
N LEU A 32 3.95 -6.22 5.85
CA LEU A 32 3.12 -5.81 6.98
C LEU A 32 1.98 -4.94 6.49
N ASP A 33 0.80 -5.11 7.09
CA ASP A 33 -0.29 -4.20 6.81
C ASP A 33 -0.11 -2.92 7.64
N ILE A 34 -1.06 -1.99 7.50
CA ILE A 34 -0.96 -0.69 8.16
C ILE A 34 -1.01 -0.82 9.69
N GLU A 35 -1.53 -1.94 10.19
CA GLU A 35 -1.58 -2.20 11.63
C GLU A 35 -0.36 -2.97 12.13
N GLY A 36 0.57 -3.30 11.24
CA GLY A 36 1.77 -4.03 11.63
C GLY A 36 1.60 -5.54 11.64
N ASN A 37 0.48 -6.05 11.15
CA ASN A 37 0.26 -7.49 11.10
C ASN A 37 0.88 -8.06 9.83
N PRO A 38 1.48 -9.25 9.91
CA PRO A 38 2.05 -9.88 8.72
C PRO A 38 0.95 -10.31 7.75
N VAL A 39 1.22 -10.08 6.47
CA VAL A 39 0.32 -10.46 5.39
C VAL A 39 1.11 -11.29 4.39
N SER A 40 0.58 -12.47 4.06
CA SER A 40 1.15 -13.31 3.01
C SER A 40 0.46 -12.95 1.70
N ILE A 41 1.26 -12.60 0.70
CA ILE A 41 0.74 -12.14 -0.58
C ILE A 41 0.55 -13.32 -1.52
N SER A 42 -0.57 -13.32 -2.25
CA SER A 42 -0.83 -14.34 -3.26
C SER A 42 -1.43 -13.68 -4.49
N VAL A 43 -1.32 -14.36 -5.61
CA VAL A 43 -1.86 -13.86 -6.89
C VAL A 43 -3.37 -13.70 -6.78
N GLY A 44 -3.87 -12.55 -7.19
CA GLY A 44 -5.30 -12.27 -7.16
C GLY A 44 -5.82 -11.75 -5.84
N MET A 45 -4.94 -11.62 -4.84
CA MET A 45 -5.33 -11.12 -3.53
C MET A 45 -5.76 -9.66 -3.62
N GLU A 46 -6.94 -9.37 -3.10
CA GLU A 46 -7.44 -8.00 -3.07
C GLU A 46 -6.87 -7.25 -1.88
N ILE A 47 -6.45 -6.02 -2.13
CA ILE A 47 -5.85 -5.18 -1.10
C ILE A 47 -6.35 -3.75 -1.23
N PHE A 48 -6.16 -2.97 -0.15
CA PHE A 48 -6.24 -1.52 -0.22
C PHE A 48 -4.81 -0.99 -0.25
N ALA A 49 -4.39 -0.45 -1.39
CA ALA A 49 -3.07 0.17 -1.50
C ALA A 49 -3.17 1.60 -0.99
N TRP A 50 -2.19 2.07 -0.21
CA TRP A 50 -2.26 3.40 0.38
C TRP A 50 -0.89 4.06 0.45
N ASP A 51 -0.91 5.38 0.52
CA ASP A 51 0.28 6.20 0.73
C ASP A 51 -0.14 7.44 1.51
N GLY A 52 0.80 8.07 2.20
CA GLY A 52 0.52 9.31 2.91
C GLY A 52 0.30 10.47 1.94
N ASP A 53 -0.55 11.40 2.32
CA ASP A 53 -0.88 12.53 1.47
C ASP A 53 -1.35 13.71 2.32
N LEU A 54 -1.60 14.83 1.67
CA LEU A 54 -2.20 16.01 2.31
C LEU A 54 -3.52 16.30 1.62
N ASP A 55 -4.52 16.69 2.41
CA ASP A 55 -5.79 17.10 1.82
C ASP A 55 -5.72 18.55 1.34
N ASP A 56 -6.84 19.08 0.86
CA ASP A 56 -6.91 20.43 0.32
C ASP A 56 -6.57 21.50 1.34
N ASN A 57 -6.71 21.18 2.61
CA ASN A 57 -6.39 22.11 3.70
C ASN A 57 -4.96 21.95 4.21
N GLY A 58 -4.19 21.06 3.60
CA GLY A 58 -2.82 20.78 4.03
C GLY A 58 -2.73 19.86 5.23
N GLU A 59 -3.81 19.20 5.59
CA GLU A 59 -3.81 18.26 6.71
C GLU A 59 -3.48 16.85 6.26
N GLU A 60 -2.82 16.10 7.14
CA GLU A 60 -2.41 14.75 6.83
C GLU A 60 -3.61 13.83 6.63
N CYS A 61 -3.53 13.02 5.58
CA CYS A 61 -4.52 12.00 5.29
C CYS A 61 -3.81 10.87 4.57
N ILE A 62 -4.55 9.85 4.17
CA ILE A 62 -4.00 8.79 3.33
C ILE A 62 -4.77 8.75 2.02
N LEU A 63 -4.04 8.46 0.95
CA LEU A 63 -4.63 8.21 -0.36
C LEU A 63 -4.74 6.70 -0.51
N VAL A 64 -5.94 6.22 -0.82
CA VAL A 64 -6.24 4.78 -0.84
C VAL A 64 -6.83 4.44 -2.20
N VAL A 65 -6.50 3.24 -2.69
CA VAL A 65 -7.05 2.73 -3.93
C VAL A 65 -7.27 1.22 -3.80
N ASP A 66 -8.31 0.72 -4.44
CA ASP A 66 -8.54 -0.72 -4.52
C ASP A 66 -7.56 -1.34 -5.49
N GLY A 67 -6.94 -2.44 -5.10
CA GLY A 67 -5.96 -3.10 -5.94
C GLY A 67 -5.98 -4.61 -5.80
N VAL A 68 -5.23 -5.24 -6.69
CA VAL A 68 -5.08 -6.70 -6.73
C VAL A 68 -3.60 -7.01 -6.87
N ALA A 69 -3.11 -7.94 -6.07
CA ALA A 69 -1.72 -8.36 -6.13
C ALA A 69 -1.49 -9.25 -7.34
N GLU A 70 -0.39 -9.01 -8.04
CA GLU A 70 0.02 -9.85 -9.15
C GLU A 70 1.54 -9.96 -9.18
N LEU A 71 2.03 -10.99 -9.84
CA LEU A 71 3.47 -11.18 -9.95
C LEU A 71 4.07 -10.11 -10.87
N ASN A 72 5.23 -9.63 -10.48
CA ASN A 72 5.98 -8.69 -11.31
C ASN A 72 6.59 -9.45 -12.47
N THR A 73 6.37 -8.97 -13.69
CA THR A 73 6.90 -9.59 -14.90
C THR A 73 7.98 -8.78 -15.60
N ILE A 74 8.42 -7.68 -14.99
CA ILE A 74 9.47 -6.84 -15.55
C ILE A 74 10.80 -7.60 -15.48
N LYS A 75 11.47 -7.71 -16.61
CA LYS A 75 12.65 -8.56 -16.70
C LYS A 75 13.95 -7.84 -16.40
N GLU A 76 14.01 -6.53 -16.64
CA GLU A 76 15.27 -5.78 -16.53
C GLU A 76 15.04 -4.48 -15.77
N GLY A 77 16.15 -3.97 -15.22
CA GLY A 77 16.13 -2.68 -14.57
C GLY A 77 15.94 -2.74 -13.08
N ALA A 78 15.78 -1.56 -12.49
CA ALA A 78 15.66 -1.43 -11.04
C ALA A 78 14.41 -2.10 -10.48
N TRP A 79 13.37 -2.23 -11.31
CA TRP A 79 12.08 -2.79 -10.89
C TRP A 79 11.86 -4.21 -11.42
N SER A 80 12.95 -4.95 -11.71
CA SER A 80 12.81 -6.30 -12.24
C SER A 80 12.25 -7.26 -11.21
N PHE A 81 11.65 -8.35 -11.70
CA PHE A 81 11.03 -9.35 -10.84
C PHE A 81 12.04 -10.03 -9.91
N GLU A 82 13.32 -9.95 -10.25
CA GLU A 82 14.35 -10.52 -9.38
C GLU A 82 14.54 -9.70 -8.12
N LYS A 83 14.24 -8.42 -8.19
CA LYS A 83 14.40 -7.51 -7.05
C LYS A 83 13.12 -7.28 -6.30
N ILE A 84 12.00 -7.23 -7.03
CA ILE A 84 10.68 -6.96 -6.45
C ILE A 84 9.71 -7.98 -7.02
N LYS A 85 9.23 -8.86 -6.17
CA LYS A 85 8.43 -9.99 -6.63
C LYS A 85 6.98 -9.61 -6.96
N TRP A 86 6.40 -8.68 -6.21
CA TRP A 86 4.96 -8.42 -6.27
C TRP A 86 4.66 -7.01 -6.72
N CYS A 87 3.62 -6.89 -7.54
CA CYS A 87 3.05 -5.62 -7.98
C CYS A 87 1.59 -5.55 -7.57
N CYS A 88 1.06 -4.34 -7.61
CA CYS A 88 -0.36 -4.10 -7.32
C CYS A 88 -0.98 -3.41 -8.53
N ARG A 89 -1.99 -4.05 -9.11
CA ARG A 89 -2.76 -3.45 -10.19
C ARG A 89 -3.98 -2.80 -9.57
N VAL A 90 -4.14 -1.51 -9.79
CA VAL A 90 -5.15 -0.72 -9.11
C VAL A 90 -6.34 -0.41 -10.02
N LYS A 91 -7.48 -0.17 -9.38
CA LYS A 91 -8.69 0.26 -10.07
C LYS A 91 -8.71 1.78 -10.09
N ARG A 92 -8.38 2.35 -11.24
CA ARG A 92 -8.16 3.79 -11.38
C ARG A 92 -9.26 4.65 -10.76
N LYS A 93 -10.51 4.24 -10.90
CA LYS A 93 -11.64 5.04 -10.43
C LYS A 93 -11.89 4.92 -8.93
N SER A 94 -11.13 4.07 -8.23
CA SER A 94 -11.35 3.86 -6.81
C SER A 94 -10.43 4.67 -5.90
N PHE A 95 -9.61 5.55 -6.45
CA PHE A 95 -8.76 6.43 -5.64
C PHE A 95 -9.62 7.34 -4.78
N ARG A 96 -9.26 7.44 -3.50
CA ARG A 96 -9.96 8.29 -2.56
C ARG A 96 -9.08 8.64 -1.38
N HIS A 97 -9.39 9.73 -0.70
CA HIS A 97 -8.71 10.09 0.53
C HIS A 97 -9.50 9.59 1.73
N GLU A 98 -8.78 9.13 2.75
CA GLU A 98 -9.38 8.80 4.04
C GLU A 98 -8.79 9.73 5.07
N LYS A 99 -9.66 10.38 5.83
CA LYS A 99 -9.23 11.38 6.77
C LYS A 99 -8.72 10.75 8.04
N LYS A 100 -7.78 11.45 8.65
CA LYS A 100 -7.11 11.00 9.84
C LYS A 100 -8.08 10.74 11.00
N ASP A 101 -9.09 11.61 11.17
CA ASP A 101 -10.02 11.49 12.28
C ASP A 101 -11.06 10.38 12.10
N THR A 102 -11.18 9.83 10.88
CA THR A 102 -12.11 8.74 10.62
C THR A 102 -11.41 7.45 10.29
N SER A 103 -10.11 7.46 10.11
CA SER A 103 -9.33 6.29 9.72
C SER A 103 -8.56 5.73 10.90
N ARG A 104 -8.98 4.56 11.37
CA ARG A 104 -8.24 3.84 12.40
C ARG A 104 -6.86 3.43 11.90
N PHE A 105 -6.75 3.23 10.62
CA PHE A 105 -5.50 2.78 10.01
C PHE A 105 -4.47 3.90 10.00
N TYR A 106 -4.91 5.11 9.82
CA TYR A 106 -4.00 6.25 9.86
C TYR A 106 -3.33 6.36 11.23
N GLU A 107 -4.11 6.21 12.29
CA GLU A 107 -3.55 6.29 13.64
C GLU A 107 -2.57 5.18 13.91
N LYS A 108 -2.86 3.97 13.43
CA LYS A 108 -1.93 2.86 13.56
C LYS A 108 -0.64 3.10 12.79
N SER A 109 -0.75 3.60 11.58
CA SER A 109 0.42 3.92 10.78
C SER A 109 1.30 4.95 11.49
N LYS A 110 0.68 5.95 12.09
CA LYS A 110 1.39 6.98 12.83
C LYS A 110 2.12 6.39 14.02
N GLN A 111 1.47 5.49 14.76
CA GLN A 111 2.09 4.82 15.89
C GLN A 111 3.28 3.98 15.46
N LEU A 112 3.15 3.25 14.37
CA LEU A 112 4.24 2.42 13.86
C LEU A 112 5.45 3.26 13.50
N ARG A 113 5.25 4.42 12.90
CA ARG A 113 6.35 5.32 12.57
C ARG A 113 7.04 5.85 13.82
N LYS A 114 6.27 6.18 14.84
CA LYS A 114 6.84 6.63 16.10
C LYS A 114 7.68 5.55 16.75
N MET A 115 7.17 4.32 16.75
CA MET A 115 7.91 3.19 17.32
C MET A 115 9.22 2.97 16.59
N GLY A 116 9.21 3.07 15.27
CA GLY A 116 10.43 2.96 14.49
C GLY A 116 11.44 4.02 14.83
N GLN A 117 10.99 5.24 15.07
CA GLN A 117 11.88 6.34 15.46
C GLN A 117 12.47 6.12 16.84
N GLN A 118 11.71 5.54 17.74
CA GLN A 118 12.18 5.29 19.10
C GLN A 118 13.24 4.20 19.17
N VAL A 119 13.15 3.25 18.25
CA VAL A 119 14.11 2.14 18.21
C VAL A 119 15.46 2.61 17.72
N ASN A 120 15.48 3.60 16.89
CA ASN A 120 16.71 4.17 16.37
C ASN A 120 17.33 5.12 17.38
#